data_275f631aeab091f20a593de8f59983e3
#
_entry.id   275f631aeab091f20a593de8f59983e3
#
_cell.length_a   1.000
_cell.length_b   1.000
_cell.length_c   1.000
_cell.angle_alpha   90.00
_cell.angle_beta   90.00
_cell.angle_gamma   90.00
#
_symmetry.space_group_name_H-M   'P 1'
#
loop_
_entity.id
_entity.type
_entity.pdbx_description
1 polymer ?
#
loop_
_entity_poly.entity_id
_entity_poly.type
_entity_poly.pdbx_seq_one_letter_code
_entity_poly.pdbx_strand_id
1 'polypeptide(L)'
;MMRRPGILLLDSTIADLEESLQKVMRKEFKDIHKKMDMTVIYVTDNQETALALGTRMVVMNEGSICQDGTPEELAAHPANCFVGGVVGRSPMNFFLMKVFSEGGRIGLQGASGRMLVPEAVGAVLENNGYVGKEVITGVRAEDVCLSRASEDGQDGHFSARFQSMTGDGTMLRFQAEDADGICQAEGRTDFRENEKIYLFVDAEKIYLFDKDTEKNIL
;
A
#
# COMPACT_ATOMS: atom_id res chain seq x y z
N MET A 1 6.96 35.93 10.55
CA MET A 1 5.56 35.92 11.04
C MET A 1 5.39 37.02 12.07
N MET A 2 4.58 38.03 11.76
CA MET A 2 4.31 39.15 12.68
C MET A 2 3.20 38.88 13.71
N ARG A 3 2.43 37.81 13.54
CA ARG A 3 1.38 37.39 14.48
C ARG A 3 1.72 35.97 14.97
N ARG A 4 1.43 35.65 16.23
CA ARG A 4 1.54 34.31 16.79
C ARG A 4 0.13 33.69 16.85
N PRO A 5 -0.36 33.07 15.78
CA PRO A 5 -1.68 32.45 15.78
C PRO A 5 -1.66 31.16 16.62
N GLY A 6 -2.78 30.80 17.26
CA GLY A 6 -2.93 29.52 17.91
C GLY A 6 -3.11 28.36 16.91
N ILE A 7 -3.65 28.66 15.72
CA ILE A 7 -3.87 27.71 14.62
C ILE A 7 -3.38 28.30 13.31
N LEU A 8 -2.62 27.54 12.56
CA LEU A 8 -2.15 27.86 11.22
C LEU A 8 -2.75 26.87 10.22
N LEU A 9 -3.44 27.39 9.19
CA LEU A 9 -3.96 26.60 8.09
C LEU A 9 -3.06 26.80 6.87
N LEU A 10 -2.62 25.69 6.26
CA LEU A 10 -1.80 25.64 5.06
C LEU A 10 -2.50 24.76 4.03
N ASP A 11 -2.79 25.29 2.87
CA ASP A 11 -3.41 24.57 1.77
C ASP A 11 -2.42 24.44 0.63
N SER A 12 -1.93 23.22 0.39
CA SER A 12 -1.02 22.80 -0.70
C SER A 12 0.17 23.74 -0.97
N THR A 13 0.66 24.43 0.07
CA THR A 13 1.57 25.58 -0.06
C THR A 13 2.95 25.27 -0.64
N ILE A 14 3.34 23.99 -0.72
CA ILE A 14 4.62 23.55 -1.29
C ILE A 14 4.46 22.59 -2.47
N ALA A 15 3.26 22.31 -2.91
CA ALA A 15 2.99 21.33 -3.98
C ALA A 15 3.63 21.74 -5.32
N ASP A 16 3.62 23.02 -5.62
CA ASP A 16 4.13 23.59 -6.90
C ASP A 16 5.66 23.80 -6.92
N LEU A 17 6.36 23.50 -5.82
CA LEU A 17 7.80 23.65 -5.74
C LEU A 17 8.51 22.44 -6.34
N GLU A 18 9.75 22.64 -6.82
CA GLU A 18 10.64 21.54 -7.19
C GLU A 18 10.89 20.60 -6.00
N GLU A 19 11.06 19.31 -6.26
CA GLU A 19 11.19 18.26 -5.23
C GLU A 19 12.31 18.55 -4.21
N SER A 20 13.45 19.07 -4.68
CA SER A 20 14.57 19.49 -3.84
C SER A 20 14.16 20.57 -2.83
N LEU A 21 13.38 21.55 -3.29
CA LEU A 21 12.89 22.65 -2.49
C LEU A 21 11.77 22.19 -1.53
N GLN A 22 10.93 21.28 -1.98
CA GLN A 22 9.92 20.65 -1.10
C GLN A 22 10.58 19.99 0.12
N LYS A 23 11.69 19.23 -0.09
CA LYS A 23 12.44 18.58 1.00
C LYS A 23 12.97 19.59 2.02
N VAL A 24 13.53 20.71 1.54
CA VAL A 24 14.00 21.79 2.40
C VAL A 24 12.84 22.42 3.19
N MET A 25 11.75 22.76 2.51
CA MET A 25 10.58 23.38 3.14
C MET A 25 9.92 22.46 4.18
N ARG A 26 9.81 21.16 3.91
CA ARG A 26 9.31 20.18 4.91
C ARG A 26 10.15 20.22 6.20
N LYS A 27 11.46 20.30 6.07
CA LYS A 27 12.36 20.41 7.24
C LYS A 27 12.13 21.71 8.00
N GLU A 28 12.08 22.83 7.29
CA GLU A 28 11.84 24.15 7.90
C GLU A 28 10.48 24.21 8.62
N PHE A 29 9.42 23.64 8.03
CA PHE A 29 8.11 23.56 8.70
C PHE A 29 8.17 22.75 10.00
N LYS A 30 8.86 21.61 10.02
CA LYS A 30 9.07 20.83 11.26
C LYS A 30 9.81 21.64 12.33
N ASP A 31 10.83 22.36 11.94
CA ASP A 31 11.66 23.13 12.86
C ASP A 31 10.88 24.35 13.42
N ILE A 32 10.06 24.98 12.57
CA ILE A 32 9.15 26.06 13.00
C ILE A 32 8.09 25.53 13.95
N HIS A 33 7.43 24.42 13.60
CA HIS A 33 6.39 23.80 14.45
C HIS A 33 6.94 23.45 15.85
N LYS A 34 8.16 22.87 15.92
CA LYS A 34 8.80 22.54 17.20
C LYS A 34 9.11 23.77 18.07
N LYS A 35 9.35 24.93 17.46
CA LYS A 35 9.69 26.17 18.14
C LYS A 35 8.48 27.00 18.55
N MET A 36 7.33 26.75 17.89
CA MET A 36 6.11 27.51 18.08
C MET A 36 5.04 26.58 18.66
N ASP A 37 4.53 26.94 19.83
CA ASP A 37 3.42 26.21 20.47
C ASP A 37 2.11 26.58 19.74
N MET A 38 1.89 25.96 18.56
CA MET A 38 0.68 26.18 17.75
C MET A 38 0.25 24.92 17.04
N THR A 39 -1.02 24.81 16.75
CA THR A 39 -1.57 23.76 15.89
C THR A 39 -1.39 24.15 14.41
N VAL A 40 -0.85 23.25 13.61
CA VAL A 40 -0.76 23.43 12.16
C VAL A 40 -1.65 22.39 11.49
N ILE A 41 -2.58 22.86 10.65
CA ILE A 41 -3.40 22.03 9.77
C ILE A 41 -2.84 22.23 8.35
N TYR A 42 -2.32 21.14 7.76
CA TYR A 42 -1.76 21.13 6.41
C TYR A 42 -2.62 20.26 5.51
N VAL A 43 -3.20 20.85 4.47
CA VAL A 43 -3.97 20.13 3.45
C VAL A 43 -3.07 19.86 2.25
N THR A 44 -3.02 18.64 1.77
CA THR A 44 -2.21 18.25 0.60
C THR A 44 -2.73 16.95 -0.02
N ASP A 45 -2.55 16.80 -1.31
CA ASP A 45 -2.69 15.55 -2.06
C ASP A 45 -1.36 14.79 -2.17
N ASN A 46 -0.25 15.41 -1.74
CA ASN A 46 1.07 14.80 -1.75
C ASN A 46 1.28 13.93 -0.51
N GLN A 47 1.21 12.62 -0.69
CA GLN A 47 1.39 11.59 0.34
C GLN A 47 2.71 11.75 1.11
N GLU A 48 3.82 11.97 0.39
CA GLU A 48 5.15 12.10 0.99
C GLU A 48 5.23 13.29 1.96
N THR A 49 4.61 14.40 1.57
CA THR A 49 4.50 15.58 2.43
C THR A 49 3.64 15.31 3.66
N ALA A 50 2.50 14.66 3.48
CA ALA A 50 1.60 14.31 4.59
C ALA A 50 2.29 13.37 5.60
N LEU A 51 2.94 12.29 5.13
CA LEU A 51 3.70 11.35 5.96
C LEU A 51 4.90 12.01 6.64
N ALA A 52 5.56 12.96 5.95
CA ALA A 52 6.72 13.61 6.50
C ALA A 52 6.37 14.65 7.58
N LEU A 53 5.27 15.39 7.45
CA LEU A 53 4.92 16.49 8.34
C LEU A 53 3.94 16.11 9.44
N GLY A 54 3.02 15.18 9.16
CA GLY A 54 1.90 14.85 10.04
C GLY A 54 2.34 14.13 11.31
N THR A 55 1.89 14.62 12.46
CA THR A 55 1.84 13.85 13.72
C THR A 55 0.50 13.13 13.84
N ARG A 56 -0.52 13.61 13.15
CA ARG A 56 -1.83 13.02 12.95
C ARG A 56 -2.25 13.26 11.50
N MET A 57 -2.84 12.27 10.88
CA MET A 57 -3.37 12.35 9.52
C MET A 57 -4.88 12.15 9.53
N VAL A 58 -5.56 12.87 8.66
CA VAL A 58 -6.96 12.66 8.33
C VAL A 58 -7.03 12.41 6.84
N VAL A 59 -7.40 11.19 6.45
CA VAL A 59 -7.61 10.83 5.04
C VAL A 59 -9.05 11.12 4.67
N MET A 60 -9.24 11.92 3.63
CA MET A 60 -10.57 12.30 3.12
C MET A 60 -10.75 11.85 1.69
N ASN A 61 -11.94 11.41 1.36
CA ASN A 61 -12.37 11.12 0.01
C ASN A 61 -13.78 11.66 -0.22
N GLU A 62 -14.01 12.38 -1.33
CA GLU A 62 -15.30 12.95 -1.72
C GLU A 62 -16.00 13.71 -0.58
N GLY A 63 -15.23 14.49 0.20
CA GLY A 63 -15.74 15.29 1.31
C GLY A 63 -16.02 14.52 2.60
N SER A 64 -15.79 13.22 2.63
CA SER A 64 -15.97 12.37 3.81
C SER A 64 -14.64 11.95 4.41
N ILE A 65 -14.57 11.85 5.74
CA ILE A 65 -13.41 11.30 6.45
C ILE A 65 -13.44 9.77 6.33
N CYS A 66 -12.40 9.21 5.71
CA CYS A 66 -12.22 7.76 5.58
C CYS A 66 -11.56 7.16 6.81
N GLN A 67 -10.52 7.83 7.31
CA GLN A 67 -9.78 7.40 8.52
C GLN A 67 -9.00 8.56 9.11
N ASP A 68 -8.80 8.56 10.42
CA ASP A 68 -7.89 9.47 11.12
C ASP A 68 -7.05 8.71 12.16
N GLY A 69 -5.81 9.15 12.38
CA GLY A 69 -4.87 8.53 13.31
C GLY A 69 -3.43 9.00 13.05
N THR A 70 -2.46 8.32 13.61
CA THR A 70 -1.07 8.55 13.25
C THR A 70 -0.75 7.99 11.85
N PRO A 71 0.26 8.52 11.13
CA PRO A 71 0.68 7.97 9.85
C PRO A 71 0.99 6.48 9.91
N GLU A 72 1.62 6.02 11.00
CA GLU A 72 1.98 4.63 11.23
C GLU A 72 0.73 3.73 11.40
N GLU A 73 -0.27 4.19 12.16
CA GLU A 73 -1.53 3.46 12.34
C GLU A 73 -2.29 3.31 11.01
N LEU A 74 -2.38 4.41 10.24
CA LEU A 74 -3.08 4.38 8.95
C LEU A 74 -2.38 3.46 7.93
N ALA A 75 -1.04 3.45 7.93
CA ALA A 75 -0.26 2.60 7.04
C ALA A 75 -0.34 1.11 7.43
N ALA A 76 -0.36 0.80 8.74
CA ALA A 76 -0.41 -0.57 9.25
C ALA A 76 -1.82 -1.16 9.22
N HIS A 77 -2.84 -0.33 9.47
CA HIS A 77 -4.25 -0.76 9.57
C HIS A 77 -5.17 0.16 8.75
N PRO A 78 -5.03 0.16 7.41
CA PRO A 78 -5.91 0.97 6.56
C PRO A 78 -7.35 0.49 6.68
N ALA A 79 -8.29 1.42 6.89
CA ALA A 79 -9.69 1.09 7.09
C ALA A 79 -10.39 0.57 5.80
N ASN A 80 -9.84 0.89 4.63
CA ASN A 80 -10.38 0.47 3.34
C ASN A 80 -9.29 0.53 2.25
N CYS A 81 -9.62 0.06 1.03
CA CYS A 81 -8.72 0.07 -0.12
C CYS A 81 -8.20 1.47 -0.44
N PHE A 82 -9.07 2.50 -0.37
CA PHE A 82 -8.66 3.88 -0.66
C PHE A 82 -7.54 4.34 0.29
N VAL A 83 -7.71 4.17 1.60
CA VAL A 83 -6.67 4.51 2.58
C VAL A 83 -5.40 3.71 2.35
N GLY A 84 -5.53 2.39 2.09
CA GLY A 84 -4.40 1.51 1.77
C GLY A 84 -3.62 1.97 0.54
N GLY A 85 -4.31 2.45 -0.49
CA GLY A 85 -3.70 2.95 -1.72
C GLY A 85 -3.03 4.32 -1.56
N VAL A 86 -3.56 5.17 -0.65
CA VAL A 86 -3.07 6.55 -0.46
C VAL A 86 -2.02 6.65 0.65
N VAL A 87 -2.08 5.82 1.71
CA VAL A 87 -1.19 5.92 2.87
C VAL A 87 -0.22 4.75 2.93
N GLY A 88 1.08 5.03 2.90
CA GLY A 88 2.13 4.01 3.03
C GLY A 88 3.46 4.48 2.44
N ARG A 89 4.54 3.76 2.72
CA ARG A 89 5.88 4.11 2.19
C ARG A 89 6.06 3.70 0.74
N SER A 90 5.36 2.66 0.31
CA SER A 90 5.34 2.16 -1.06
C SER A 90 3.90 1.99 -1.55
N PRO A 91 3.66 2.00 -2.88
CA PRO A 91 2.36 1.71 -3.44
C PRO A 91 1.82 0.37 -2.97
N MET A 92 0.51 0.26 -2.82
CA MET A 92 -0.17 -1.01 -2.55
C MET A 92 -0.71 -1.58 -3.87
N ASN A 93 -0.37 -2.83 -4.14
CA ASN A 93 -0.99 -3.60 -5.22
C ASN A 93 -2.29 -4.19 -4.71
N PHE A 94 -3.32 -4.26 -5.56
CA PHE A 94 -4.61 -4.87 -5.22
C PHE A 94 -4.92 -5.98 -6.22
N PHE A 95 -5.22 -7.17 -5.69
CA PHE A 95 -5.57 -8.35 -6.47
C PHE A 95 -6.89 -8.93 -5.99
N LEU A 96 -7.74 -9.34 -6.93
CA LEU A 96 -8.96 -10.04 -6.59
C LEU A 96 -8.63 -11.53 -6.41
N MET A 97 -8.88 -12.08 -5.22
CA MET A 97 -8.55 -13.46 -4.90
C MET A 97 -9.74 -14.16 -4.26
N LYS A 98 -9.93 -15.44 -4.59
CA LYS A 98 -10.99 -16.27 -4.02
C LYS A 98 -10.49 -16.97 -2.77
N VAL A 99 -11.25 -16.88 -1.69
CA VAL A 99 -10.98 -17.62 -0.45
C VAL A 99 -11.34 -19.08 -0.63
N PHE A 100 -10.41 -20.00 -0.34
CA PHE A 100 -10.65 -21.44 -0.38
C PHE A 100 -10.32 -22.10 0.96
N SER A 101 -10.87 -23.30 1.17
CA SER A 101 -10.53 -24.16 2.30
C SER A 101 -10.05 -25.51 1.78
N GLU A 102 -8.88 -25.94 2.22
CA GLU A 102 -8.26 -27.21 1.83
C GLU A 102 -7.57 -27.85 3.04
N GLY A 103 -7.93 -29.07 3.39
CA GLY A 103 -7.31 -29.79 4.50
C GLY A 103 -7.45 -29.09 5.87
N GLY A 104 -8.49 -28.30 6.08
CA GLY A 104 -8.70 -27.50 7.31
C GLY A 104 -7.88 -26.21 7.37
N ARG A 105 -7.19 -25.85 6.31
CA ARG A 105 -6.48 -24.58 6.16
C ARG A 105 -7.19 -23.66 5.16
N ILE A 106 -7.19 -22.39 5.47
CA ILE A 106 -7.74 -21.35 4.59
C ILE A 106 -6.64 -20.75 3.74
N GLY A 107 -6.96 -20.44 2.50
CA GLY A 107 -6.03 -19.80 1.57
C GLY A 107 -6.75 -18.88 0.59
N LEU A 108 -5.95 -18.22 -0.22
CA LEU A 108 -6.35 -17.28 -1.26
C LEU A 108 -5.88 -17.79 -2.61
N GLN A 109 -6.77 -17.85 -3.58
CA GLN A 109 -6.51 -18.32 -4.95
C GLN A 109 -6.79 -17.20 -5.93
N GLY A 110 -5.76 -16.74 -6.63
CA GLY A 110 -5.85 -15.90 -7.83
C GLY A 110 -5.64 -16.72 -9.09
N ALA A 111 -5.74 -16.08 -10.26
CA ALA A 111 -5.49 -16.73 -11.54
C ALA A 111 -4.01 -17.09 -11.72
N SER A 112 -3.10 -16.26 -11.20
CA SER A 112 -1.65 -16.41 -11.36
C SER A 112 -0.93 -17.20 -10.26
N GLY A 113 -1.65 -17.62 -9.19
CA GLY A 113 -1.07 -18.36 -8.08
C GLY A 113 -2.00 -18.47 -6.87
N ARG A 114 -1.50 -19.11 -5.81
CA ARG A 114 -2.23 -19.28 -4.56
C ARG A 114 -1.32 -19.11 -3.36
N MET A 115 -1.93 -18.80 -2.19
CA MET A 115 -1.23 -18.79 -0.91
C MET A 115 -2.15 -19.28 0.22
N LEU A 116 -1.57 -19.97 1.19
CA LEU A 116 -2.22 -20.25 2.46
C LEU A 116 -2.04 -19.03 3.38
N VAL A 117 -3.08 -18.67 4.12
CA VAL A 117 -2.99 -17.57 5.07
C VAL A 117 -2.67 -18.08 6.48
N PRO A 118 -2.11 -17.23 7.36
CA PRO A 118 -1.94 -17.56 8.79
C PRO A 118 -3.26 -18.01 9.41
N GLU A 119 -3.18 -18.90 10.40
CA GLU A 119 -4.35 -19.49 11.04
C GLU A 119 -5.31 -18.43 11.62
N ALA A 120 -4.75 -17.37 12.23
CA ALA A 120 -5.56 -16.27 12.76
C ALA A 120 -6.36 -15.54 11.67
N VAL A 121 -5.75 -15.30 10.52
CA VAL A 121 -6.40 -14.68 9.35
C VAL A 121 -7.46 -15.64 8.77
N GLY A 122 -7.11 -16.93 8.67
CA GLY A 122 -8.03 -17.96 8.20
C GLY A 122 -9.29 -18.04 9.07
N ALA A 123 -9.12 -18.00 10.39
CA ALA A 123 -10.25 -18.00 11.33
C ALA A 123 -11.17 -16.77 11.14
N VAL A 124 -10.61 -15.58 10.90
CA VAL A 124 -11.41 -14.37 10.60
C VAL A 124 -12.21 -14.56 9.30
N LEU A 125 -11.57 -15.06 8.25
CA LEU A 125 -12.23 -15.29 6.95
C LEU A 125 -13.35 -16.33 7.06
N GLU A 126 -13.13 -17.43 7.78
CA GLU A 126 -14.11 -18.48 7.97
C GLU A 126 -15.30 -18.01 8.80
N ASN A 127 -15.02 -17.39 9.97
CA ASN A 127 -16.07 -16.91 10.88
C ASN A 127 -16.96 -15.83 10.24
N ASN A 128 -16.42 -15.01 9.34
CA ASN A 128 -17.17 -13.99 8.63
C ASN A 128 -17.77 -14.48 7.30
N GLY A 129 -17.67 -15.80 7.00
CA GLY A 129 -18.30 -16.44 5.85
C GLY A 129 -17.72 -16.02 4.51
N TYR A 130 -16.41 -15.77 4.43
CA TYR A 130 -15.71 -15.45 3.18
C TYR A 130 -15.29 -16.68 2.38
N VAL A 131 -15.32 -17.88 2.96
CA VAL A 131 -14.96 -19.12 2.22
C VAL A 131 -15.83 -19.26 0.98
N GLY A 132 -15.21 -19.41 -0.19
CA GLY A 132 -15.85 -19.47 -1.49
C GLY A 132 -16.16 -18.12 -2.14
N LYS A 133 -15.97 -17.00 -1.42
CA LYS A 133 -16.14 -15.64 -1.93
C LYS A 133 -14.82 -15.04 -2.40
N GLU A 134 -14.91 -13.96 -3.15
CA GLU A 134 -13.77 -13.14 -3.55
C GLU A 134 -13.53 -12.01 -2.54
N VAL A 135 -12.27 -11.73 -2.30
CA VAL A 135 -11.78 -10.62 -1.47
C VAL A 135 -10.72 -9.84 -2.26
N ILE A 136 -10.55 -8.57 -1.94
CA ILE A 136 -9.44 -7.77 -2.45
C ILE A 136 -8.25 -8.00 -1.53
N THR A 137 -7.16 -8.51 -2.09
CA THR A 137 -5.89 -8.71 -1.37
C THR A 137 -4.95 -7.57 -1.71
N GLY A 138 -4.60 -6.78 -0.70
CA GLY A 138 -3.61 -5.70 -0.80
C GLY A 138 -2.22 -6.19 -0.42
N VAL A 139 -1.20 -5.83 -1.19
CA VAL A 139 0.21 -6.11 -0.88
C VAL A 139 1.06 -4.90 -1.20
N ARG A 140 1.89 -4.46 -0.27
CA ARG A 140 2.84 -3.37 -0.53
C ARG A 140 3.87 -3.80 -1.58
N ALA A 141 4.27 -2.87 -2.45
CA ALA A 141 5.27 -3.15 -3.48
C ALA A 141 6.62 -3.62 -2.90
N GLU A 142 6.96 -3.17 -1.69
CA GLU A 142 8.16 -3.59 -0.96
C GLU A 142 8.08 -5.00 -0.38
N ASP A 143 6.86 -5.57 -0.28
CA ASP A 143 6.60 -6.93 0.23
C ASP A 143 6.33 -7.93 -0.90
N VAL A 144 6.41 -7.49 -2.15
CA VAL A 144 6.40 -8.36 -3.32
C VAL A 144 7.83 -8.53 -3.81
N CYS A 145 8.36 -9.75 -3.70
CA CYS A 145 9.74 -10.07 -4.05
C CYS A 145 9.81 -10.84 -5.37
N LEU A 146 10.90 -10.64 -6.13
CA LEU A 146 11.20 -11.51 -7.26
C LEU A 146 11.59 -12.91 -6.76
N SER A 147 10.86 -13.93 -7.18
CA SER A 147 11.22 -15.31 -6.84
C SER A 147 12.24 -15.87 -7.85
N ARG A 148 13.22 -16.61 -7.34
CA ARG A 148 14.15 -17.40 -8.16
C ARG A 148 13.57 -18.78 -8.49
N ALA A 149 12.51 -19.19 -7.81
CA ALA A 149 11.82 -20.45 -8.08
C ALA A 149 10.97 -20.29 -9.34
N SER A 150 11.11 -21.22 -10.26
CA SER A 150 10.41 -21.27 -11.55
C SER A 150 9.21 -22.22 -11.54
N GLU A 151 8.70 -22.59 -10.39
CA GLU A 151 7.64 -23.59 -10.25
C GLU A 151 6.28 -22.93 -10.03
N ASP A 152 5.37 -23.14 -10.98
CA ASP A 152 3.97 -22.80 -10.82
C ASP A 152 3.35 -23.66 -9.70
N GLY A 153 2.56 -23.04 -8.82
CA GLY A 153 1.77 -23.75 -7.79
C GLY A 153 2.41 -23.91 -6.42
N GLN A 154 3.61 -23.37 -6.19
CA GLN A 154 4.13 -23.25 -4.82
C GLN A 154 3.36 -22.19 -4.03
N ASP A 155 3.20 -22.45 -2.74
CA ASP A 155 2.49 -21.55 -1.81
C ASP A 155 3.18 -20.18 -1.74
N GLY A 156 2.39 -19.11 -1.89
CA GLY A 156 2.89 -17.74 -1.91
C GLY A 156 3.58 -17.31 -3.22
N HIS A 157 3.64 -18.19 -4.24
CA HIS A 157 4.26 -17.88 -5.54
C HIS A 157 3.22 -17.57 -6.60
N PHE A 158 3.48 -16.51 -7.37
CA PHE A 158 2.60 -16.00 -8.42
C PHE A 158 3.39 -15.80 -9.71
N SER A 159 2.79 -16.17 -10.86
CA SER A 159 3.37 -15.88 -12.15
C SER A 159 2.89 -14.53 -12.67
N ALA A 160 3.78 -13.78 -13.29
CA ALA A 160 3.48 -12.49 -13.90
C ALA A 160 4.34 -12.28 -15.15
N ARG A 161 4.07 -11.20 -15.91
CA ARG A 161 4.88 -10.74 -17.02
C ARG A 161 5.53 -9.41 -16.70
N PHE A 162 6.81 -9.31 -16.96
CA PHE A 162 7.52 -8.04 -16.88
C PHE A 162 6.96 -7.05 -17.91
N GLN A 163 6.72 -5.80 -17.49
CA GLN A 163 6.27 -4.72 -18.36
C GLN A 163 7.36 -3.66 -18.56
N SER A 164 7.83 -3.05 -17.48
CA SER A 164 8.80 -1.97 -17.52
C SER A 164 9.51 -1.76 -16.18
N MET A 165 10.65 -1.07 -16.24
CA MET A 165 11.31 -0.55 -15.02
C MET A 165 10.84 0.87 -14.73
N THR A 166 10.86 1.27 -13.47
CA THR A 166 10.76 2.70 -13.10
C THR A 166 12.01 3.46 -13.54
N GLY A 167 11.91 4.79 -13.66
CA GLY A 167 13.00 5.60 -14.20
C GLY A 167 14.32 5.54 -13.42
N ASP A 168 14.29 5.20 -12.14
CA ASP A 168 15.47 5.01 -11.29
C ASP A 168 15.96 3.55 -11.24
N GLY A 169 15.25 2.61 -11.89
CA GLY A 169 15.59 1.19 -11.93
C GLY A 169 15.40 0.43 -10.62
N THR A 170 14.78 1.04 -9.60
CA THR A 170 14.58 0.40 -8.29
C THR A 170 13.34 -0.47 -8.23
N MET A 171 12.32 -0.15 -9.02
CA MET A 171 11.04 -0.85 -9.06
C MET A 171 10.76 -1.37 -10.47
N LEU A 172 10.04 -2.47 -10.58
CA LEU A 172 9.51 -2.98 -11.84
C LEU A 172 7.98 -3.02 -11.82
N ARG A 173 7.40 -2.78 -12.99
CA ARG A 173 5.98 -3.01 -13.26
C ARG A 173 5.81 -4.38 -13.87
N PHE A 174 4.79 -5.08 -13.42
CA PHE A 174 4.42 -6.40 -13.94
C PHE A 174 2.92 -6.46 -14.23
N GLN A 175 2.55 -7.39 -15.08
CA GLN A 175 1.18 -7.77 -15.34
C GLN A 175 0.94 -9.20 -14.86
N ALA A 176 0.05 -9.37 -13.90
CA ALA A 176 -0.59 -10.64 -13.61
C ALA A 176 -1.85 -10.81 -14.49
N GLU A 177 -2.47 -11.98 -14.50
CA GLU A 177 -3.64 -12.22 -15.38
C GLU A 177 -4.80 -11.26 -15.09
N ASP A 178 -4.96 -10.83 -13.85
CA ASP A 178 -6.12 -10.08 -13.37
C ASP A 178 -5.81 -8.62 -13.02
N ALA A 179 -4.52 -8.24 -12.90
CA ALA A 179 -4.14 -6.91 -12.46
C ALA A 179 -2.68 -6.57 -12.80
N ASP A 180 -2.43 -5.29 -12.99
CA ASP A 180 -1.07 -4.75 -13.03
C ASP A 180 -0.56 -4.51 -11.61
N GLY A 181 0.75 -4.66 -11.43
CA GLY A 181 1.39 -4.45 -10.14
C GLY A 181 2.79 -3.86 -10.26
N ILE A 182 3.33 -3.54 -9.09
CA ILE A 182 4.68 -3.00 -8.96
C ILE A 182 5.40 -3.73 -7.81
N CYS A 183 6.68 -4.08 -8.00
CA CYS A 183 7.50 -4.67 -6.96
C CYS A 183 8.94 -4.16 -7.02
N GLN A 184 9.75 -4.50 -6.02
CA GLN A 184 11.18 -4.16 -6.04
C GLN A 184 11.94 -5.01 -7.06
N ALA A 185 12.85 -4.37 -7.80
CA ALA A 185 13.65 -5.03 -8.84
C ALA A 185 14.84 -5.84 -8.27
N GLU A 186 15.15 -5.69 -6.99
CA GLU A 186 16.27 -6.35 -6.28
C GLU A 186 17.62 -6.27 -7.02
N GLY A 187 17.84 -5.15 -7.75
CA GLY A 187 19.05 -4.89 -8.52
C GLY A 187 19.15 -5.64 -9.86
N ARG A 188 18.16 -6.44 -10.24
CA ARG A 188 18.09 -7.03 -11.59
C ARG A 188 17.52 -6.01 -12.57
N THR A 189 18.21 -5.77 -13.68
CA THR A 189 17.84 -4.79 -14.72
C THR A 189 17.79 -5.37 -16.13
N ASP A 190 18.06 -6.68 -16.29
CA ASP A 190 18.23 -7.36 -17.57
C ASP A 190 16.94 -8.08 -18.03
N PHE A 191 15.78 -7.55 -17.67
CA PHE A 191 14.50 -8.11 -18.09
C PHE A 191 14.22 -7.87 -19.58
N ARG A 192 13.60 -8.87 -20.22
CA ARG A 192 13.05 -8.72 -21.57
C ARG A 192 11.58 -8.35 -21.49
N GLU A 193 11.12 -7.54 -22.42
CA GLU A 193 9.70 -7.19 -22.52
C GLU A 193 8.83 -8.45 -22.59
N ASN A 194 7.76 -8.50 -21.80
CA ASN A 194 6.85 -9.65 -21.61
C ASN A 194 7.52 -10.94 -21.09
N GLU A 195 8.73 -10.86 -20.54
CA GLU A 195 9.36 -12.00 -19.88
C GLU A 195 8.48 -12.53 -18.74
N LYS A 196 8.30 -13.86 -18.68
CA LYS A 196 7.62 -14.49 -17.54
C LYS A 196 8.52 -14.37 -16.32
N ILE A 197 7.99 -13.80 -15.28
CA ILE A 197 8.62 -13.65 -13.97
C ILE A 197 7.80 -14.36 -12.90
N TYR A 198 8.44 -14.70 -11.81
CA TYR A 198 7.79 -15.27 -10.64
C TYR A 198 7.95 -14.32 -9.46
N LEU A 199 6.87 -14.15 -8.73
CA LEU A 199 6.79 -13.27 -7.58
C LEU A 199 6.52 -14.11 -6.35
N PHE A 200 7.08 -13.72 -5.22
CA PHE A 200 6.75 -14.27 -3.92
C PHE A 200 6.10 -13.19 -3.06
N VAL A 201 5.02 -13.56 -2.38
CA VAL A 201 4.28 -12.74 -1.44
C VAL A 201 4.21 -13.47 -0.10
N ASP A 202 4.64 -12.81 0.96
CA ASP A 202 4.51 -13.30 2.32
C ASP A 202 3.08 -13.12 2.82
N ALA A 203 2.40 -14.20 3.14
CA ALA A 203 1.02 -14.18 3.62
C ALA A 203 0.84 -13.46 4.97
N GLU A 204 1.91 -13.19 5.72
CA GLU A 204 1.86 -12.38 6.95
C GLU A 204 1.82 -10.88 6.68
N LYS A 205 2.09 -10.47 5.43
CA LYS A 205 2.19 -9.06 5.01
C LYS A 205 1.07 -8.59 4.08
N ILE A 206 0.00 -9.37 4.00
CA ILE A 206 -1.16 -9.02 3.18
C ILE A 206 -2.17 -8.21 3.98
N TYR A 207 -2.93 -7.42 3.24
CA TYR A 207 -4.14 -6.75 3.70
C TYR A 207 -5.34 -7.36 3.00
N LEU A 208 -6.45 -7.52 3.70
CA LEU A 208 -7.66 -8.09 3.13
C LEU A 208 -8.81 -7.11 3.24
N PHE A 209 -9.49 -6.90 2.12
CA PHE A 209 -10.64 -6.01 2.06
C PHE A 209 -11.83 -6.76 1.44
N ASP A 210 -13.00 -6.43 1.96
CA ASP A 210 -14.26 -6.92 1.40
C ASP A 210 -14.45 -6.37 -0.02
N LYS A 211 -14.80 -7.25 -0.95
CA LYS A 211 -14.91 -6.90 -2.38
C LYS A 211 -15.95 -5.82 -2.67
N ASP A 212 -17.08 -5.84 -1.96
CA ASP A 212 -18.23 -5.00 -2.27
C ASP A 212 -18.17 -3.65 -1.53
N THR A 213 -17.66 -3.65 -0.29
CA THR A 213 -17.58 -2.47 0.56
C THR A 213 -16.21 -1.83 0.60
N GLU A 214 -15.19 -2.51 0.08
CA GLU A 214 -13.76 -2.16 0.14
C GLU A 214 -13.21 -1.98 1.56
N LYS A 215 -13.97 -2.35 2.59
CA LYS A 215 -13.56 -2.22 4.00
C LYS A 215 -12.58 -3.32 4.38
N ASN A 216 -11.65 -2.97 5.28
CA ASN A 216 -10.73 -3.93 5.85
C ASN A 216 -11.49 -5.04 6.59
N ILE A 217 -11.05 -6.29 6.39
CA ILE A 217 -11.61 -7.50 7.00
C ILE A 217 -10.87 -7.87 8.29
N LEU A 218 -9.59 -7.49 8.42
CA LEU A 218 -8.68 -7.87 9.49
C LEU A 218 -8.63 -6.87 10.64
#